data_0958794268a847671ad4e79e2d643375
#
_entry.id   0958794268a847671ad4e79e2d643375
#
_cell.length_a   1.000
_cell.length_b   1.000
_cell.length_c   1.000
_cell.angle_alpha   90.00
_cell.angle_beta   90.00
_cell.angle_gamma   90.00
#
_symmetry.space_group_name_H-M   'P 1'
#
loop_
_entity.id
_entity.type
_entity.pdbx_description
1 polymer ?
#
loop_
_entity_poly.entity_id
_entity_poly.type
_entity_poly.pdbx_seq_one_letter_code
_entity_poly.pdbx_strand_id
1 'polypeptide(L)'
;MNEDFTDITEPKLLFDFGTAAIDGDIVYNPKTKEYVLFFKDEGRSVMNKGFRTRQGVMRATAPRPTGPYTIEWRHLQKEGQYPVEGSSVFPLIGSDEYVLMYDCYAQGFYQFCKSTNLKDFTFVQNTKIHGDFTPRHGSVMHITQAERERLEAWSELSTAVNDLRTRPVPTLTLKQLERRPALLAEAQKVLDTVSDPETMVAMTKKLEKFK
;
A
#
# COMPACT_ATOMS: atom_id res chain seq x y z
N MET A 1 -10.54 8.91 15.43
CA MET A 1 -10.94 9.06 14.02
C MET A 1 -12.35 8.48 13.92
N ASN A 2 -13.28 9.23 13.31
CA ASN A 2 -14.65 8.76 13.05
C ASN A 2 -14.69 7.82 11.83
N GLU A 3 -15.84 7.16 11.59
CA GLU A 3 -15.97 6.13 10.55
C GLU A 3 -15.75 6.64 9.12
N ASP A 4 -16.06 7.90 8.87
CA ASP A 4 -15.89 8.53 7.54
C ASP A 4 -14.56 9.26 7.36
N PHE A 5 -13.64 9.15 8.32
CA PHE A 5 -12.30 9.74 8.31
C PHE A 5 -12.26 11.27 8.20
N THR A 6 -13.37 11.95 8.49
CA THR A 6 -13.45 13.42 8.44
C THR A 6 -12.97 14.10 9.71
N ASP A 7 -12.82 13.34 10.80
CA ASP A 7 -12.34 13.83 12.09
C ASP A 7 -11.30 12.90 12.71
N ILE A 8 -10.23 13.48 13.21
CA ILE A 8 -9.13 12.79 13.88
C ILE A 8 -8.86 13.39 15.25
N THR A 9 -8.50 12.56 16.21
CA THR A 9 -8.07 13.01 17.53
C THR A 9 -6.69 13.66 17.49
N GLU A 10 -6.35 14.42 18.53
CA GLU A 10 -4.98 14.86 18.73
C GLU A 10 -4.00 13.67 18.71
N PRO A 11 -2.83 13.85 18.05
CA PRO A 11 -1.84 12.78 17.98
C PRO A 11 -1.30 12.42 19.37
N LYS A 12 -1.13 11.12 19.60
CA LYS A 12 -0.52 10.59 20.82
C LYS A 12 0.63 9.67 20.46
N LEU A 13 1.70 9.75 21.24
CA LEU A 13 2.82 8.84 21.09
C LEU A 13 2.33 7.38 21.27
N LEU A 14 2.52 6.57 20.23
CA LEU A 14 2.09 5.16 20.25
C LEU A 14 3.04 4.30 21.09
N PHE A 15 4.34 4.48 20.90
CA PHE A 15 5.40 3.81 21.65
C PHE A 15 6.70 4.62 21.60
N ASP A 16 7.57 4.38 22.57
CA ASP A 16 8.94 4.86 22.59
C ASP A 16 9.84 3.74 23.11
N PHE A 17 10.75 3.27 22.27
CA PHE A 17 11.74 2.24 22.61
C PHE A 17 13.14 2.82 22.82
N GLY A 18 13.25 4.14 22.94
CA GLY A 18 14.53 4.85 23.06
C GLY A 18 15.36 4.86 21.77
N THR A 19 14.72 4.64 20.62
CA THR A 19 15.34 4.65 19.29
C THR A 19 14.35 5.15 18.24
N ALA A 20 14.87 5.60 17.10
CA ALA A 20 14.02 5.99 15.98
C ALA A 20 13.37 4.76 15.35
N ALA A 21 12.05 4.83 15.14
CA ALA A 21 11.25 3.81 14.48
C ALA A 21 10.30 4.48 13.49
N ILE A 22 10.15 3.90 12.31
CA ILE A 22 9.29 4.40 11.24
C ILE A 22 8.51 3.26 10.58
N ASP A 23 7.63 3.57 9.63
CA ASP A 23 6.91 2.64 8.77
C ASP A 23 6.13 1.59 9.59
N GLY A 24 5.31 2.07 10.53
CA GLY A 24 4.51 1.20 11.39
C GLY A 24 3.31 0.60 10.65
N ASP A 25 3.12 -0.71 10.77
CA ASP A 25 1.94 -1.45 10.30
C ASP A 25 1.40 -2.35 11.42
N ILE A 26 0.09 -2.33 11.66
CA ILE A 26 -0.54 -3.06 12.77
C ILE A 26 -1.51 -4.09 12.23
N VAL A 27 -1.35 -5.34 12.67
CA VAL A 27 -2.27 -6.43 12.37
C VAL A 27 -2.77 -7.09 13.67
N TYR A 28 -4.04 -7.50 13.68
CA TYR A 28 -4.58 -8.28 14.79
C TYR A 28 -4.31 -9.77 14.59
N ASN A 29 -3.79 -10.42 15.64
CA ASN A 29 -3.60 -11.86 15.65
C ASN A 29 -4.77 -12.52 16.43
N PRO A 30 -5.74 -13.15 15.78
CA PRO A 30 -6.88 -13.76 16.45
C PRO A 30 -6.50 -14.99 17.30
N LYS A 31 -5.35 -15.65 17.01
CA LYS A 31 -4.87 -16.82 17.75
C LYS A 31 -4.36 -16.43 19.14
N THR A 32 -3.62 -15.31 19.25
CA THR A 32 -3.08 -14.81 20.53
C THR A 32 -3.94 -13.72 21.15
N LYS A 33 -4.91 -13.17 20.40
CA LYS A 33 -5.74 -12.02 20.77
C LYS A 33 -4.93 -10.76 21.04
N GLU A 34 -3.83 -10.57 20.30
CA GLU A 34 -2.93 -9.45 20.41
C GLU A 34 -2.87 -8.66 19.11
N TYR A 35 -2.53 -7.40 19.22
CA TYR A 35 -2.11 -6.57 18.10
C TYR A 35 -0.60 -6.69 17.92
N VAL A 36 -0.18 -6.89 16.69
CA VAL A 36 1.23 -7.01 16.32
C VAL A 36 1.59 -5.81 15.47
N LEU A 37 2.50 -5.00 15.96
CA LEU A 37 3.07 -3.85 15.26
C LEU A 37 4.37 -4.30 14.58
N PHE A 38 4.47 -4.08 13.29
CA PHE A 38 5.69 -4.20 12.51
C PHE A 38 6.20 -2.79 12.22
N PHE A 39 7.49 -2.57 12.30
CA PHE A 39 8.09 -1.26 12.09
C PHE A 39 9.55 -1.39 11.66
N LYS A 40 10.08 -0.36 11.02
CA LYS A 40 11.50 -0.28 10.70
C LYS A 40 12.28 0.29 11.87
N ASP A 41 13.37 -0.38 12.24
CA ASP A 41 14.39 0.14 13.12
C ASP A 41 15.32 1.09 12.35
N GLU A 42 15.27 2.38 12.68
CA GLU A 42 16.20 3.42 12.22
C GLU A 42 17.28 3.73 13.27
N GLY A 43 17.23 3.06 14.40
CA GLY A 43 18.08 3.33 15.54
C GLY A 43 19.52 2.91 15.35
N ARG A 44 20.40 3.63 16.04
CA ARG A 44 21.81 3.30 16.12
C ARG A 44 22.08 2.54 17.42
N SER A 45 22.75 1.41 17.35
CA SER A 45 23.49 0.78 18.44
C SER A 45 22.76 0.13 19.62
N VAL A 46 21.70 0.66 20.17
CA VAL A 46 21.07 0.09 21.38
C VAL A 46 20.39 -1.24 21.07
N MET A 47 19.75 -1.31 19.89
CA MET A 47 19.05 -2.49 19.39
C MET A 47 19.93 -3.46 18.61
N ASN A 48 21.18 -3.13 18.39
CA ASN A 48 22.10 -3.91 17.57
C ASN A 48 22.76 -5.10 18.27
N LYS A 49 22.40 -5.41 19.49
CA LYS A 49 22.94 -6.56 20.20
C LYS A 49 22.49 -7.86 19.52
N GLY A 50 23.36 -8.43 18.72
CA GLY A 50 23.13 -9.69 18.02
C GLY A 50 22.49 -9.57 16.62
N PHE A 51 22.25 -8.35 16.11
CA PHE A 51 21.73 -8.13 14.76
C PHE A 51 22.83 -7.77 13.78
N ARG A 52 22.69 -8.27 12.55
CA ARG A 52 23.68 -8.04 11.49
C ARG A 52 23.45 -6.75 10.72
N THR A 53 22.21 -6.25 10.68
CA THR A 53 21.84 -5.00 10.03
C THR A 53 21.27 -4.03 11.06
N ARG A 54 21.41 -2.74 10.78
CA ARG A 54 20.89 -1.65 11.62
C ARG A 54 19.56 -1.09 11.11
N GLN A 55 19.05 -1.62 10.02
CA GLN A 55 17.91 -1.10 9.29
C GLN A 55 17.06 -2.30 8.85
N GLY A 56 16.27 -2.80 9.76
CA GLY A 56 15.46 -3.99 9.56
C GLY A 56 14.06 -3.86 10.12
N VAL A 57 13.18 -4.74 9.68
CA VAL A 57 11.83 -4.85 10.22
C VAL A 57 11.87 -5.54 11.58
N MET A 58 11.28 -4.91 12.57
CA MET A 58 11.07 -5.44 13.91
C MET A 58 9.58 -5.60 14.21
N ARG A 59 9.27 -6.30 15.29
CA ARG A 59 7.90 -6.44 15.77
C ARG A 59 7.77 -6.11 17.26
N ALA A 60 6.57 -5.67 17.63
CA ALA A 60 6.15 -5.54 19.01
C ALA A 60 4.71 -6.03 19.14
N THR A 61 4.31 -6.46 20.33
CA THR A 61 2.95 -6.93 20.60
C THR A 61 2.28 -6.13 21.70
N ALA A 62 0.95 -6.01 21.62
CA ALA A 62 0.14 -5.32 22.60
C ALA A 62 -1.27 -5.91 22.70
N PRO A 63 -1.94 -5.80 23.86
CA PRO A 63 -3.33 -6.25 24.03
C PRO A 63 -4.35 -5.31 23.36
N ARG A 64 -3.95 -4.12 22.94
CA ARG A 64 -4.79 -3.10 22.30
C ARG A 64 -4.01 -2.41 21.17
N PRO A 65 -4.67 -1.87 20.12
CA PRO A 65 -3.98 -1.18 19.02
C PRO A 65 -3.19 0.05 19.51
N THR A 66 -3.61 0.65 20.62
CA THR A 66 -2.94 1.80 21.26
C THR A 66 -1.87 1.40 22.28
N GLY A 67 -1.50 0.13 22.38
CA GLY A 67 -0.48 -0.37 23.30
C GLY A 67 -1.00 -0.76 24.69
N PRO A 68 -0.12 -0.88 25.70
CA PRO A 68 1.34 -0.74 25.60
C PRO A 68 1.99 -1.85 24.79
N TYR A 69 2.97 -1.50 23.96
CA TYR A 69 3.70 -2.44 23.13
C TYR A 69 4.93 -3.02 23.83
N THR A 70 5.11 -4.34 23.69
CA THR A 70 6.32 -5.07 24.10
C THR A 70 7.12 -5.44 22.88
N ILE A 71 8.35 -4.94 22.78
CA ILE A 71 9.21 -5.15 21.61
C ILE A 71 9.92 -6.50 21.65
N GLU A 72 10.05 -7.14 20.48
CA GLU A 72 11.01 -8.20 20.24
C GLU A 72 12.29 -7.64 19.59
N TRP A 73 13.40 -7.79 20.29
CA TRP A 73 14.69 -7.22 19.90
C TRP A 73 15.39 -8.05 18.82
N ARG A 74 14.73 -8.30 17.68
CA ARG A 74 15.32 -8.99 16.54
C ARG A 74 14.72 -8.47 15.23
N HIS A 75 15.53 -8.44 14.19
CA HIS A 75 15.06 -8.19 12.83
C HIS A 75 14.44 -9.46 12.24
N LEU A 76 13.36 -9.29 11.48
CA LEU A 76 12.55 -10.39 10.95
C LEU A 76 12.99 -10.87 9.57
N GLN A 77 13.71 -10.04 8.80
CA GLN A 77 14.19 -10.44 7.48
C GLN A 77 15.24 -11.53 7.59
N LYS A 78 15.07 -12.57 6.78
CA LYS A 78 15.89 -13.79 6.80
C LYS A 78 16.84 -13.89 5.62
N GLU A 79 16.37 -13.46 4.45
CA GLU A 79 17.10 -13.59 3.20
C GLU A 79 17.84 -12.30 2.84
N GLY A 80 19.14 -12.44 2.65
CA GLY A 80 20.00 -11.29 2.44
C GLY A 80 20.17 -10.45 3.70
N GLN A 81 21.11 -9.53 3.65
CA GLN A 81 21.34 -8.56 4.73
C GLN A 81 21.15 -7.15 4.19
N TYR A 82 20.05 -7.00 3.47
CA TYR A 82 19.69 -5.73 2.87
C TYR A 82 19.09 -4.79 3.91
N PRO A 83 19.35 -3.49 3.83
CA PRO A 83 18.55 -2.51 4.53
C PRO A 83 17.13 -2.54 3.94
N VAL A 84 16.12 -2.61 4.80
CA VAL A 84 14.72 -2.76 4.42
C VAL A 84 13.84 -1.76 5.15
N GLU A 85 12.70 -1.42 4.54
CA GLU A 85 11.71 -0.50 5.09
C GLU A 85 10.31 -0.80 4.53
N GLY A 86 9.30 0.01 4.91
CA GLY A 86 7.97 -0.06 4.35
C GLY A 86 7.30 -1.40 4.57
N SER A 87 7.40 -1.97 5.78
CA SER A 87 6.74 -3.24 6.07
C SER A 87 5.23 -3.13 6.02
N SER A 88 4.59 -4.12 5.37
CA SER A 88 3.14 -4.34 5.42
C SER A 88 2.85 -5.81 5.64
N VAL A 89 1.89 -6.09 6.52
CA VAL A 89 1.49 -7.46 6.86
C VAL A 89 -0.01 -7.63 6.62
N PHE A 90 -0.36 -8.66 5.89
CA PHE A 90 -1.76 -8.95 5.55
C PHE A 90 -2.06 -10.44 5.57
N PRO A 91 -3.29 -10.84 5.97
CA PRO A 91 -3.72 -12.23 5.90
C PRO A 91 -4.05 -12.64 4.46
N LEU A 92 -3.84 -13.90 4.13
CA LEU A 92 -4.30 -14.47 2.86
C LEU A 92 -5.74 -14.96 2.99
N ILE A 93 -6.59 -14.62 2.01
CA ILE A 93 -7.97 -15.07 1.95
C ILE A 93 -8.02 -16.61 1.85
N GLY A 94 -8.83 -17.23 2.69
CA GLY A 94 -9.02 -18.69 2.69
C GLY A 94 -7.86 -19.49 3.29
N SER A 95 -6.94 -18.83 4.00
CA SER A 95 -5.76 -19.44 4.63
C SER A 95 -5.58 -18.91 6.05
N ASP A 96 -4.79 -19.60 6.86
CA ASP A 96 -4.29 -19.10 8.15
C ASP A 96 -2.89 -18.45 8.05
N GLU A 97 -2.41 -18.25 6.81
CA GLU A 97 -1.13 -17.62 6.52
C GLU A 97 -1.25 -16.08 6.46
N TYR A 98 -0.20 -15.44 6.89
CA TYR A 98 0.05 -14.00 6.73
C TYR A 98 1.25 -13.80 5.80
N VAL A 99 1.20 -12.76 5.02
CA VAL A 99 2.33 -12.30 4.21
C VAL A 99 2.91 -11.05 4.84
N LEU A 100 4.22 -11.03 5.05
CA LEU A 100 5.01 -9.84 5.34
C LEU A 100 5.70 -9.42 4.06
N MET A 101 5.41 -8.22 3.61
CA MET A 101 6.06 -7.54 2.49
C MET A 101 6.92 -6.40 3.03
N TYR A 102 8.11 -6.20 2.48
CA TYR A 102 8.94 -5.04 2.77
C TYR A 102 9.84 -4.68 1.57
N ASP A 103 10.25 -3.43 1.51
CA ASP A 103 11.05 -2.85 0.44
C ASP A 103 12.55 -2.98 0.76
N CYS A 104 13.27 -3.69 -0.08
CA CYS A 104 14.73 -3.69 -0.13
C CYS A 104 15.19 -2.49 -0.96
N TYR A 105 15.03 -1.29 -0.41
CA TYR A 105 15.09 -0.02 -1.12
C TYR A 105 16.41 0.25 -1.84
N ALA A 106 17.53 -0.24 -1.31
CA ALA A 106 18.83 -0.08 -1.93
C ALA A 106 19.04 -1.02 -3.14
N GLN A 107 18.20 -2.06 -3.27
CA GLN A 107 18.27 -3.08 -4.33
C GLN A 107 17.15 -2.94 -5.35
N GLY A 108 16.13 -2.13 -5.08
CA GLY A 108 15.01 -1.88 -5.98
C GLY A 108 14.08 -3.08 -6.19
N PHE A 109 13.84 -3.86 -5.12
CA PHE A 109 12.85 -4.95 -5.14
C PHE A 109 12.18 -5.10 -3.77
N TYR A 110 11.03 -5.79 -3.77
CA TYR A 110 10.34 -6.21 -2.56
C TYR A 110 10.67 -7.65 -2.20
N GLN A 111 10.76 -7.93 -0.90
CA GLN A 111 10.75 -9.30 -0.38
C GLN A 111 9.40 -9.64 0.22
N PHE A 112 9.01 -10.90 0.01
CA PHE A 112 7.79 -11.47 0.56
C PHE A 112 8.15 -12.66 1.43
N CYS A 113 7.60 -12.67 2.65
CA CYS A 113 7.75 -13.76 3.60
C CYS A 113 6.38 -14.20 4.08
N LYS A 114 6.23 -15.47 4.47
CA LYS A 114 4.99 -16.03 5.03
C LYS A 114 5.14 -16.50 6.46
N SER A 115 4.05 -16.43 7.21
CA SER A 115 3.96 -16.89 8.59
C SER A 115 2.54 -17.33 8.93
N THR A 116 2.37 -18.32 9.79
CA THR A 116 1.09 -18.71 10.40
C THR A 116 0.91 -18.21 11.83
N ASN A 117 1.94 -17.56 12.40
CA ASN A 117 1.97 -17.11 13.79
C ASN A 117 2.38 -15.64 13.98
N LEU A 118 2.62 -14.88 12.87
CA LEU A 118 3.09 -13.50 12.89
C LEU A 118 4.42 -13.28 13.63
N LYS A 119 5.18 -14.34 13.84
CA LYS A 119 6.44 -14.33 14.58
C LYS A 119 7.60 -14.92 13.78
N ASP A 120 7.38 -16.09 13.22
CA ASP A 120 8.38 -16.82 12.45
C ASP A 120 7.99 -16.75 10.98
N PHE A 121 8.79 -16.01 10.21
CA PHE A 121 8.55 -15.78 8.79
C PHE A 121 9.52 -16.59 7.95
N THR A 122 9.00 -17.20 6.89
CA THR A 122 9.77 -17.93 5.90
C THR A 122 9.78 -17.14 4.60
N PHE A 123 10.94 -16.95 4.02
CA PHE A 123 11.11 -16.29 2.72
C PHE A 123 10.32 -17.03 1.63
N VAL A 124 9.69 -16.25 0.76
CA VAL A 124 8.93 -16.75 -0.40
C VAL A 124 9.63 -16.35 -1.69
N GLN A 125 9.76 -15.05 -1.93
CA GLN A 125 10.31 -14.53 -3.18
C GLN A 125 10.73 -13.06 -3.08
N ASN A 126 11.56 -12.66 -4.05
CA ASN A 126 11.81 -11.25 -4.39
C ASN A 126 10.99 -10.88 -5.62
N THR A 127 10.46 -9.67 -5.64
CA THR A 127 9.67 -9.18 -6.78
C THR A 127 10.03 -7.73 -7.07
N LYS A 128 10.37 -7.45 -8.32
CA LYS A 128 10.43 -6.08 -8.84
C LYS A 128 9.02 -5.68 -9.26
N ILE A 129 8.58 -4.52 -8.78
CA ILE A 129 7.32 -3.94 -9.23
C ILE A 129 7.64 -3.05 -10.43
N HIS A 130 7.00 -3.33 -11.55
CA HIS A 130 7.13 -2.59 -12.79
C HIS A 130 5.80 -1.94 -13.15
N GLY A 131 5.86 -0.76 -13.72
CA GLY A 131 4.70 0.00 -14.18
C GLY A 131 5.14 1.38 -14.68
N ASP A 132 4.19 2.26 -14.89
CA ASP A 132 4.44 3.65 -15.32
C ASP A 132 5.14 4.49 -14.24
N PHE A 133 5.20 3.98 -13.03
CA PHE A 133 5.95 4.57 -11.91
C PHE A 133 6.59 3.44 -11.09
N THR A 134 7.58 3.79 -10.27
CA THR A 134 8.21 2.86 -9.33
C THR A 134 7.58 3.06 -7.96
N PRO A 135 6.61 2.23 -7.56
CA PRO A 135 5.98 2.34 -6.25
C PRO A 135 7.00 2.02 -5.15
N ARG A 136 6.89 2.77 -4.07
CA ARG A 136 7.67 2.56 -2.85
C ARG A 136 6.68 2.49 -1.70
N HIS A 137 6.83 1.47 -0.87
CA HIS A 137 5.92 1.14 0.22
C HIS A 137 4.50 0.84 -0.27
N GLY A 138 3.66 0.34 0.61
CA GLY A 138 2.27 0.06 0.29
C GLY A 138 1.60 -0.75 1.39
N SER A 139 0.29 -0.67 1.43
CA SER A 139 -0.55 -1.50 2.28
C SER A 139 -1.44 -2.38 1.40
N VAL A 140 -1.75 -3.56 1.89
CA VAL A 140 -2.64 -4.52 1.21
C VAL A 140 -3.90 -4.67 2.05
N MET A 141 -5.05 -4.50 1.42
CA MET A 141 -6.35 -4.72 2.04
C MET A 141 -7.20 -5.66 1.21
N HIS A 142 -8.07 -6.40 1.87
CA HIS A 142 -9.07 -7.20 1.19
C HIS A 142 -10.17 -6.30 0.63
N ILE A 143 -10.53 -6.55 -0.60
CA ILE A 143 -11.67 -5.90 -1.25
C ILE A 143 -12.63 -6.95 -1.80
N THR A 144 -13.89 -6.59 -1.92
CA THR A 144 -14.90 -7.41 -2.58
C THR A 144 -14.71 -7.40 -4.10
N GLN A 145 -15.33 -8.36 -4.79
CA GLN A 145 -15.33 -8.38 -6.25
C GLN A 145 -15.98 -7.11 -6.85
N ALA A 146 -17.04 -6.61 -6.23
CA ALA A 146 -17.71 -5.38 -6.68
C ALA A 146 -16.81 -4.14 -6.52
N GLU A 147 -16.05 -4.04 -5.42
CA GLU A 147 -15.07 -2.97 -5.23
C GLU A 147 -13.93 -3.08 -6.25
N ARG A 148 -13.47 -4.27 -6.55
CA ARG A 148 -12.46 -4.52 -7.58
C ARG A 148 -12.93 -4.04 -8.95
N GLU A 149 -14.12 -4.45 -9.39
CA GLU A 149 -14.69 -4.04 -10.68
C GLU A 149 -14.83 -2.53 -10.78
N ARG A 150 -15.22 -1.89 -9.69
CA ARG A 150 -15.32 -0.43 -9.60
C ARG A 150 -13.96 0.25 -9.71
N LEU A 151 -12.94 -0.24 -9.02
CA LEU A 151 -11.58 0.30 -9.06
C LEU A 151 -10.94 0.12 -10.45
N GLU A 152 -11.16 -1.04 -11.09
CA GLU A 152 -10.69 -1.30 -12.45
C GLU A 152 -11.34 -0.32 -13.44
N ALA A 153 -12.66 -0.16 -13.40
CA ALA A 153 -13.38 0.77 -14.27
C ALA A 153 -12.95 2.24 -14.03
N TRP A 154 -12.71 2.63 -12.78
CA TRP A 154 -12.22 3.95 -12.43
C TRP A 154 -10.80 4.19 -12.97
N SER A 155 -9.93 3.20 -12.84
CA SER A 155 -8.54 3.28 -13.32
C SER A 155 -8.48 3.40 -14.85
N GLU A 156 -9.29 2.60 -15.57
CA GLU A 156 -9.39 2.67 -17.03
C GLU A 156 -9.90 4.03 -17.50
N LEU A 157 -10.95 4.55 -16.87
CA LEU A 157 -11.48 5.88 -17.18
C LEU A 157 -10.48 6.99 -16.88
N SER A 158 -9.78 6.91 -15.75
CA SER A 158 -8.75 7.87 -15.36
C SER A 158 -7.61 7.90 -16.39
N THR A 159 -7.17 6.73 -16.85
CA THR A 159 -6.17 6.59 -17.90
C THR A 159 -6.65 7.21 -19.21
N ALA A 160 -7.87 6.89 -19.65
CA ALA A 160 -8.44 7.45 -20.89
C ALA A 160 -8.60 8.99 -20.84
N VAL A 161 -8.96 9.53 -19.68
CA VAL A 161 -9.01 10.98 -19.44
C VAL A 161 -7.63 11.60 -19.56
N ASN A 162 -6.62 10.98 -18.93
CA ASN A 162 -5.26 11.47 -18.99
C ASN A 162 -4.69 11.44 -20.42
N ASP A 163 -4.92 10.35 -21.14
CA ASP A 163 -4.51 10.19 -22.54
C ASP A 163 -5.13 11.26 -23.43
N LEU A 164 -6.43 11.52 -23.26
CA LEU A 164 -7.07 12.59 -24.01
C LEU A 164 -6.55 13.98 -23.59
N ARG A 165 -6.31 14.19 -22.30
CA ARG A 165 -5.78 15.47 -21.77
C ARG A 165 -4.38 15.78 -22.28
N THR A 166 -3.52 14.79 -22.41
CA THR A 166 -2.12 14.95 -22.81
C THR A 166 -1.90 14.78 -24.31
N ARG A 167 -2.92 14.35 -25.06
CA ARG A 167 -2.81 14.13 -26.51
C ARG A 167 -2.37 15.40 -27.25
N PRO A 168 -1.29 15.32 -28.07
CA PRO A 168 -0.75 16.49 -28.77
C PRO A 168 -1.76 17.15 -29.71
N VAL A 169 -1.86 18.48 -29.68
CA VAL A 169 -2.77 19.28 -30.53
C VAL A 169 -2.65 18.96 -32.03
N PRO A 170 -1.43 18.79 -32.61
CA PRO A 170 -1.29 18.46 -34.02
C PRO A 170 -1.91 17.15 -34.47
N THR A 171 -2.27 16.26 -33.50
CA THR A 171 -2.89 14.97 -33.80
C THR A 171 -4.43 15.03 -33.81
N LEU A 172 -5.00 16.19 -33.52
CA LEU A 172 -6.44 16.42 -33.40
C LEU A 172 -6.96 17.28 -34.55
N THR A 173 -8.12 16.98 -35.07
CA THR A 173 -8.87 17.84 -35.99
C THR A 173 -9.43 19.08 -35.26
N LEU A 174 -9.76 20.14 -35.98
CA LEU A 174 -10.40 21.31 -35.40
C LEU A 174 -11.67 20.99 -34.63
N LYS A 175 -12.53 20.12 -35.20
CA LYS A 175 -13.74 19.66 -34.54
C LYS A 175 -13.48 18.89 -33.24
N GLN A 176 -12.41 18.12 -33.17
CA GLN A 176 -12.00 17.44 -31.96
C GLN A 176 -11.47 18.42 -30.93
N LEU A 177 -10.69 19.42 -31.33
CA LEU A 177 -10.19 20.47 -30.43
C LEU A 177 -11.31 21.26 -29.78
N GLU A 178 -12.35 21.62 -30.54
CA GLU A 178 -13.55 22.32 -30.01
C GLU A 178 -14.32 21.46 -29.00
N ARG A 179 -14.43 20.18 -29.20
CA ARG A 179 -15.22 19.25 -28.36
C ARG A 179 -14.46 18.71 -27.14
N ARG A 180 -13.13 18.71 -27.19
CA ARG A 180 -12.26 18.13 -26.15
C ARG A 180 -12.52 18.65 -24.75
N PRO A 181 -12.64 20.00 -24.51
CA PRO A 181 -12.86 20.52 -23.15
C PRO A 181 -14.16 20.03 -22.52
N ALA A 182 -15.25 20.04 -23.29
CA ALA A 182 -16.57 19.59 -22.82
C ALA A 182 -16.55 18.08 -22.48
N LEU A 183 -15.90 17.27 -23.32
CA LEU A 183 -15.80 15.83 -23.13
C LEU A 183 -14.93 15.49 -21.91
N LEU A 184 -13.83 16.20 -21.69
CA LEU A 184 -12.98 16.06 -20.49
C LEU A 184 -13.74 16.46 -19.22
N ALA A 185 -14.53 17.53 -19.27
CA ALA A 185 -15.35 17.95 -18.12
C ALA A 185 -16.42 16.91 -17.77
N GLU A 186 -17.08 16.33 -18.78
CA GLU A 186 -18.06 15.26 -18.60
C GLU A 186 -17.40 14.02 -17.94
N ALA A 187 -16.25 13.61 -18.46
CA ALA A 187 -15.53 12.45 -17.92
C ALA A 187 -15.00 12.69 -16.50
N GLN A 188 -14.49 13.90 -16.23
CA GLN A 188 -14.05 14.26 -14.90
C GLN A 188 -15.20 14.22 -13.89
N LYS A 189 -16.39 14.68 -14.27
CA LYS A 189 -17.57 14.58 -13.42
C LYS A 189 -17.92 13.13 -13.07
N VAL A 190 -17.80 12.19 -14.03
CA VAL A 190 -18.02 10.76 -13.77
C VAL A 190 -17.00 10.21 -12.77
N LEU A 191 -15.73 10.61 -12.87
CA LEU A 191 -14.69 10.23 -11.91
C LEU A 191 -14.95 10.79 -10.50
N ASP A 192 -15.33 12.07 -10.42
CA ASP A 192 -15.51 12.78 -9.15
C ASP A 192 -16.76 12.31 -8.38
N THR A 193 -17.80 11.88 -9.10
CA THR A 193 -19.05 11.37 -8.48
C THR A 193 -18.99 9.91 -8.07
N VAL A 194 -17.85 9.25 -8.28
CA VAL A 194 -17.66 7.81 -7.97
C VAL A 194 -18.82 6.98 -8.53
N SER A 195 -19.07 7.14 -9.81
CA SER A 195 -20.17 6.48 -10.55
C SER A 195 -20.08 4.95 -10.50
N ASP A 196 -21.15 4.27 -10.89
CA ASP A 196 -21.12 2.81 -11.04
C ASP A 196 -20.16 2.36 -12.16
N PRO A 197 -19.68 1.11 -12.14
CA PRO A 197 -18.73 0.61 -13.13
C PRO A 197 -19.24 0.72 -14.58
N GLU A 198 -20.53 0.49 -14.82
CA GLU A 198 -21.12 0.55 -16.17
C GLU A 198 -21.05 1.97 -16.74
N THR A 199 -21.36 2.97 -15.94
CA THR A 199 -21.24 4.40 -16.32
C THR A 199 -19.79 4.76 -16.63
N MET A 200 -18.83 4.30 -15.83
CA MET A 200 -17.39 4.53 -16.06
C MET A 200 -16.91 3.86 -17.34
N VAL A 201 -17.27 2.60 -17.57
CA VAL A 201 -16.92 1.85 -18.80
C VAL A 201 -17.54 2.51 -20.03
N ALA A 202 -18.79 2.95 -19.97
CA ALA A 202 -19.45 3.66 -21.07
C ALA A 202 -18.73 4.97 -21.42
N MET A 203 -18.28 5.70 -20.41
CA MET A 203 -17.51 6.94 -20.60
C MET A 203 -16.11 6.67 -21.17
N THR A 204 -15.42 5.64 -20.71
CA THR A 204 -14.14 5.18 -21.27
C THR A 204 -14.27 4.89 -22.77
N LYS A 205 -15.25 4.10 -23.18
CA LYS A 205 -15.53 3.81 -24.60
C LYS A 205 -15.84 5.05 -25.42
N LYS A 206 -16.49 6.06 -24.82
CA LYS A 206 -16.77 7.35 -25.46
C LYS A 206 -15.48 8.15 -25.72
N LEU A 207 -14.55 8.14 -24.76
CA LEU A 207 -13.22 8.77 -24.89
C LEU A 207 -12.36 8.06 -25.92
N GLU A 208 -12.34 6.73 -25.95
CA GLU A 208 -11.59 5.94 -26.92
C GLU A 208 -12.07 6.17 -28.36
N LYS A 209 -13.37 6.34 -28.56
CA LYS A 209 -13.96 6.67 -29.88
C LYS A 209 -13.68 8.11 -30.32
N PHE A 210 -13.16 8.94 -29.46
CA PHE A 210 -12.76 10.32 -29.75
C PHE A 210 -11.40 10.37 -30.47
N LYS A 211 -11.22 9.49 -31.44
CA LYS A 211 -10.02 9.38 -32.29
C LYS A 211 -10.15 10.26 -33.52
#